data_9ae32c0a355de6682cc7c1885d1f33cc
#
_entry.id   9ae32c0a355de6682cc7c1885d1f33cc
#
_cell.length_a   1.000
_cell.length_b   1.000
_cell.length_c   1.000
_cell.angle_alpha   90.00
_cell.angle_beta   90.00
_cell.angle_gamma   90.00
#
_symmetry.space_group_name_H-M   'P 1'
#
loop_
_entity.id
_entity.type
_entity.pdbx_description
1 polymer ?
#
loop_
_entity_poly.entity_id
_entity_poly.type
_entity_poly.pdbx_seq_one_letter_code
_entity_poly.pdbx_strand_id
1 'polypeptide(L)'
;QTYGAFAIVNKSVKTGRDRDGNLLDPIRLRSLPKSPPYQKFYISSASTTEMEYYRLFREFAKNQLIGDPDYFVAYVDCEVAFHPTIHGQEIEPLLTKSMVETALRTNPEKARREYYCEFTTENYADSIIKRGTITRNSETRVPLLYNDTNDKKFVIMFDPARSKDNSAILVAEIYKDKDKTYKARIVNCISLIDVHKKNKTPMQTPDQIRYLKELILAYNGNAPDYENIEAIYIDAGAGGGGVNIADFLMEDWVDKHGVKHRGLIDKEYSAEYVRKFPNAIDKLRLMPPSKYKSMMYEALIEMMEQNIISFTDDYDGKGYLTIFEKDEAQFEKDKKRIEEKLKKKNLSDEQYNQKLSKELDKVTSLSSKVVKLDKEQEAALINIDALKEELINMVRRKRDSGKDSFELVSEKANRMHKQHCVLVV
;
A
#
# COMPACT_ATOMS: atom_id res chain seq x y z
N GLN A 1 15.90 5.19 18.92
CA GLN A 1 16.49 6.23 19.79
C GLN A 1 17.92 6.46 19.35
N THR A 2 18.21 7.67 18.86
CA THR A 2 19.58 8.06 18.47
C THR A 2 20.30 8.56 19.71
N TYR A 3 21.23 7.80 20.24
CA TYR A 3 22.10 8.26 21.30
C TYR A 3 23.23 9.08 20.67
N GLY A 4 23.15 10.41 20.77
CA GLY A 4 24.27 11.28 20.44
C GLY A 4 25.41 11.03 21.39
N ALA A 5 26.54 10.55 20.86
CA ALA A 5 27.72 10.34 21.70
C ALA A 5 28.38 11.66 22.05
N PHE A 6 28.94 11.71 23.22
CA PHE A 6 29.56 12.88 23.81
C PHE A 6 30.82 13.32 23.00
N ALA A 7 30.83 14.56 22.56
CA ALA A 7 32.03 15.15 22.01
C ALA A 7 33.07 15.37 23.12
N ILE A 8 34.14 14.60 23.12
CA ILE A 8 35.25 14.79 24.03
C ILE A 8 36.12 15.89 23.46
N VAL A 9 35.98 17.07 24.00
CA VAL A 9 36.87 18.18 23.66
C VAL A 9 38.17 18.04 24.46
N ASN A 10 39.30 17.91 23.78
CA ASN A 10 40.59 17.97 24.45
C ASN A 10 40.88 19.41 24.93
N LYS A 11 40.49 19.69 26.17
CA LYS A 11 40.69 21.02 26.77
C LYS A 11 42.13 21.46 26.78
N SER A 12 43.09 20.55 26.89
CA SER A 12 44.52 20.83 26.94
C SER A 12 45.01 21.45 25.64
N VAL A 13 44.56 21.00 24.48
CA VAL A 13 44.91 21.60 23.17
C VAL A 13 44.37 23.02 23.04
N LYS A 14 43.14 23.24 23.52
CA LYS A 14 42.48 24.56 23.41
C LYS A 14 43.01 25.56 24.40
N THR A 15 43.38 25.14 25.60
CA THR A 15 43.82 26.02 26.68
C THR A 15 45.33 26.11 26.82
N GLY A 16 46.09 25.19 26.20
CA GLY A 16 47.52 25.04 26.41
C GLY A 16 47.91 24.61 27.83
N ARG A 17 46.96 24.07 28.61
CA ARG A 17 47.16 23.68 30.00
C ARG A 17 46.81 22.19 30.21
N ASP A 18 47.49 21.56 31.18
CA ASP A 18 47.19 20.21 31.64
C ASP A 18 45.90 20.16 32.52
N ARG A 19 45.58 18.97 33.07
CA ARG A 19 44.43 18.81 33.94
C ARG A 19 44.53 19.59 35.25
N ASP A 20 45.77 19.85 35.70
CA ASP A 20 46.08 20.52 36.94
C ASP A 20 46.21 22.03 36.75
N GLY A 21 46.01 22.52 35.53
CA GLY A 21 46.02 23.93 35.18
C GLY A 21 47.42 24.50 34.82
N ASN A 22 48.45 23.65 34.76
CA ASN A 22 49.81 24.07 34.40
C ASN A 22 49.92 24.24 32.89
N LEU A 23 50.78 25.21 32.46
CA LEU A 23 51.10 25.40 31.04
C LEU A 23 51.81 24.17 30.49
N LEU A 24 51.36 23.65 29.36
CA LEU A 24 52.01 22.56 28.65
C LEU A 24 53.27 23.08 27.93
N ASP A 25 54.34 22.30 27.98
CA ASP A 25 55.52 22.52 27.15
C ASP A 25 55.12 22.63 25.67
N PRO A 26 55.68 23.58 24.92
CA PRO A 26 55.39 23.78 23.49
C PRO A 26 55.61 22.52 22.63
N ILE A 27 56.58 21.68 22.98
CA ILE A 27 56.85 20.42 22.27
C ILE A 27 55.70 19.43 22.51
N ARG A 28 55.26 19.30 23.77
CA ARG A 28 54.15 18.43 24.16
C ARG A 28 52.82 18.92 23.59
N LEU A 29 52.62 20.24 23.53
CA LEU A 29 51.42 20.82 22.92
C LEU A 29 51.36 20.54 21.41
N ARG A 30 52.48 20.53 20.70
CA ARG A 30 52.57 20.18 19.28
C ARG A 30 52.33 18.71 19.00
N SER A 31 52.60 17.82 19.96
CA SER A 31 52.34 16.38 19.84
C SER A 31 50.90 15.98 20.14
N LEU A 32 50.12 16.86 20.73
CA LEU A 32 48.71 16.60 20.97
C LEU A 32 47.89 16.74 19.67
N PRO A 33 46.86 15.95 19.50
CA PRO A 33 45.95 16.09 18.36
C PRO A 33 45.43 17.54 18.25
N LYS A 34 45.63 18.17 17.12
CA LYS A 34 45.24 19.58 16.88
C LYS A 34 43.75 19.82 16.93
N SER A 35 42.99 18.79 16.68
CA SER A 35 41.54 18.82 16.74
C SER A 35 41.07 17.73 17.69
N PRO A 36 40.19 18.04 18.64
CA PRO A 36 39.57 16.97 19.40
C PRO A 36 38.77 16.13 18.41
N PRO A 37 38.90 14.81 18.46
CA PRO A 37 38.06 13.96 17.63
C PRO A 37 36.61 14.19 18.05
N TYR A 38 35.88 14.95 17.25
CA TYR A 38 34.45 15.04 17.36
C TYR A 38 33.88 13.78 16.72
N GLN A 39 33.58 12.77 17.53
CA GLN A 39 33.05 11.51 17.05
C GLN A 39 31.54 11.44 17.30
N LYS A 40 30.81 11.10 16.26
CA LYS A 40 29.40 10.74 16.34
C LYS A 40 29.26 9.25 16.13
N PHE A 41 28.65 8.57 17.07
CA PHE A 41 28.33 7.16 16.96
C PHE A 41 26.82 6.99 16.78
N TYR A 42 26.44 6.25 15.76
CA TYR A 42 25.09 5.84 15.52
C TYR A 42 25.04 4.32 15.68
N ILE A 43 24.32 3.83 16.67
CA ILE A 43 24.15 2.40 16.95
C ILE A 43 22.67 2.08 16.83
N SER A 44 22.33 1.14 15.96
CA SER A 44 20.95 0.69 15.76
C SER A 44 20.94 -0.66 15.07
N SER A 45 19.85 -1.40 15.22
CA SER A 45 19.52 -2.52 14.32
C SER A 45 19.24 -1.98 12.91
N ALA A 46 19.34 -2.83 11.90
CA ALA A 46 18.89 -2.48 10.57
C ALA A 46 17.39 -2.15 10.57
N SER A 47 17.00 -1.28 9.68
CA SER A 47 15.64 -0.79 9.53
C SER A 47 15.19 -0.93 8.07
N THR A 48 14.25 -0.09 7.64
CA THR A 48 13.84 -0.06 6.24
C THR A 48 14.65 0.97 5.45
N THR A 49 14.70 0.78 4.14
CA THR A 49 15.52 1.61 3.24
C THR A 49 15.06 3.07 3.15
N GLU A 50 13.86 3.41 3.60
CA GLU A 50 13.33 4.77 3.63
C GLU A 50 13.69 5.55 4.90
N MET A 51 14.18 4.84 5.92
CA MET A 51 14.53 5.49 7.19
C MET A 51 15.82 6.29 7.08
N GLU A 52 15.88 7.39 7.82
CA GLU A 52 17.06 8.25 7.90
C GLU A 52 18.34 7.48 8.28
N TYR A 53 18.20 6.44 9.10
CA TYR A 53 19.31 5.59 9.49
C TYR A 53 19.93 4.84 8.30
N TYR A 54 19.13 4.37 7.35
CA TYR A 54 19.64 3.75 6.12
C TYR A 54 20.37 4.77 5.23
N ARG A 55 19.84 5.99 5.14
CA ARG A 55 20.51 7.08 4.41
C ARG A 55 21.88 7.37 4.99
N LEU A 56 21.97 7.49 6.33
CA LEU A 56 23.24 7.68 7.04
C LEU A 56 24.19 6.50 6.84
N PHE A 57 23.69 5.28 6.96
CA PHE A 57 24.49 4.07 6.70
C PHE A 57 25.09 4.09 5.29
N ARG A 58 24.32 4.41 4.27
CA ARG A 58 24.81 4.48 2.88
C ARG A 58 25.84 5.60 2.68
N GLU A 59 25.59 6.75 3.27
CA GLU A 59 26.51 7.89 3.22
C GLU A 59 27.86 7.54 3.85
N PHE A 60 27.84 6.97 5.04
CA PHE A 60 29.05 6.57 5.77
C PHE A 60 29.78 5.43 5.05
N ALA A 61 29.07 4.41 4.58
CA ALA A 61 29.66 3.31 3.81
C ALA A 61 30.32 3.80 2.51
N LYS A 62 29.68 4.73 1.80
CA LYS A 62 30.24 5.35 0.61
C LYS A 62 31.56 6.08 0.93
N ASN A 63 31.58 6.91 1.97
CA ASN A 63 32.75 7.68 2.37
C ASN A 63 33.90 6.76 2.84
N GLN A 64 33.58 5.72 3.61
CA GLN A 64 34.56 4.69 3.98
C GLN A 64 35.15 3.98 2.76
N LEU A 65 34.34 3.63 1.76
CA LEU A 65 34.79 2.96 0.54
C LEU A 65 35.70 3.82 -0.33
N ILE A 66 35.54 5.15 -0.33
CA ILE A 66 36.45 6.07 -1.03
C ILE A 66 37.69 6.40 -0.22
N GLY A 67 37.84 5.82 0.98
CA GLY A 67 39.03 5.95 1.82
C GLY A 67 39.03 7.17 2.72
N ASP A 68 37.90 7.81 3.00
CA ASP A 68 37.81 8.92 3.94
C ASP A 68 38.01 8.40 5.38
N PRO A 69 39.08 8.80 6.07
CA PRO A 69 39.43 8.32 7.41
C PRO A 69 38.47 8.79 8.50
N ASP A 70 37.62 9.78 8.22
CA ASP A 70 36.66 10.34 9.18
C ASP A 70 35.38 9.53 9.27
N TYR A 71 35.17 8.53 8.37
CA TYR A 71 33.98 7.70 8.32
C TYR A 71 34.31 6.24 8.57
N PHE A 72 33.50 5.64 9.43
CA PHE A 72 33.59 4.21 9.75
C PHE A 72 32.20 3.60 9.84
N VAL A 73 31.99 2.44 9.23
CA VAL A 73 30.79 1.61 9.33
C VAL A 73 31.19 0.22 9.74
N ALA A 74 30.58 -0.29 10.80
CA ALA A 74 30.63 -1.68 11.18
C ALA A 74 29.24 -2.33 10.93
N TYR A 75 29.27 -3.46 10.23
CA TYR A 75 28.12 -4.32 10.00
C TYR A 75 28.37 -5.61 10.73
N VAL A 76 27.59 -5.86 11.78
CA VAL A 76 27.80 -7.01 12.69
C VAL A 76 26.48 -7.74 12.86
N ASP A 77 26.39 -8.94 12.31
CA ASP A 77 25.23 -9.80 12.44
C ASP A 77 25.30 -10.72 13.68
N CYS A 78 24.28 -11.56 13.86
CA CYS A 78 24.20 -12.47 14.99
C CYS A 78 25.24 -13.58 15.02
N GLU A 79 25.92 -13.87 13.91
CA GLU A 79 26.94 -14.92 13.83
C GLU A 79 28.12 -14.62 14.77
N VAL A 80 28.48 -13.32 14.89
CA VAL A 80 29.50 -12.88 15.86
C VAL A 80 29.09 -13.13 17.31
N ALA A 81 27.80 -13.00 17.61
CA ALA A 81 27.26 -13.18 18.95
C ALA A 81 27.16 -14.66 19.37
N PHE A 82 27.21 -15.61 18.43
CA PHE A 82 27.17 -17.04 18.74
C PHE A 82 28.49 -17.58 19.29
N HIS A 83 29.60 -16.90 19.02
CA HIS A 83 30.95 -17.27 19.43
C HIS A 83 31.70 -16.10 20.06
N PRO A 84 31.17 -15.55 21.18
CA PRO A 84 31.75 -14.37 21.79
C PRO A 84 33.09 -14.72 22.47
N THR A 85 34.09 -13.87 22.28
CA THR A 85 35.37 -14.00 22.92
C THR A 85 35.76 -12.71 23.65
N ILE A 86 36.34 -12.82 24.85
CA ILE A 86 36.92 -11.70 25.57
C ILE A 86 38.38 -12.02 25.81
N HIS A 87 39.27 -11.16 25.34
CA HIS A 87 40.73 -11.39 25.42
C HIS A 87 41.20 -12.77 24.90
N GLY A 88 40.54 -13.27 23.86
CA GLY A 88 40.86 -14.56 23.26
C GLY A 88 40.32 -15.79 24.01
N GLN A 89 39.53 -15.61 25.07
CA GLN A 89 38.84 -16.68 25.75
C GLN A 89 37.39 -16.71 25.32
N GLU A 90 36.88 -17.87 24.96
CA GLU A 90 35.47 -18.08 24.66
C GLU A 90 34.65 -17.92 25.94
N ILE A 91 33.53 -17.21 25.81
CA ILE A 91 32.54 -17.05 26.86
C ILE A 91 31.21 -17.62 26.43
N GLU A 92 30.34 -17.92 27.38
CA GLU A 92 29.01 -18.41 27.10
C GLU A 92 28.20 -17.38 26.32
N PRO A 93 27.62 -17.72 25.15
CA PRO A 93 26.84 -16.78 24.34
C PRO A 93 25.50 -16.47 25.01
N LEU A 94 25.14 -15.18 25.08
CA LEU A 94 23.84 -14.73 25.53
C LEU A 94 22.77 -14.97 24.45
N LEU A 95 23.16 -15.02 23.16
CA LEU A 95 22.28 -15.28 22.03
C LEU A 95 22.59 -16.67 21.48
N THR A 96 21.55 -17.51 21.38
CA THR A 96 21.69 -18.87 20.84
C THR A 96 21.05 -18.97 19.45
N LYS A 97 21.54 -19.92 18.62
CA LYS A 97 20.96 -20.23 17.30
C LYS A 97 19.47 -20.55 17.39
N SER A 98 19.07 -21.32 18.41
CA SER A 98 17.66 -21.68 18.63
C SER A 98 16.76 -20.49 18.90
N MET A 99 17.26 -19.45 19.60
CA MET A 99 16.50 -18.20 19.81
C MET A 99 16.27 -17.46 18.50
N VAL A 100 17.31 -17.37 17.65
CA VAL A 100 17.21 -16.71 16.34
C VAL A 100 16.29 -17.49 15.40
N GLU A 101 16.39 -18.81 15.36
CA GLU A 101 15.49 -19.68 14.57
C GLU A 101 14.03 -19.56 15.03
N THR A 102 13.79 -19.42 16.32
CA THR A 102 12.44 -19.19 16.85
C THR A 102 11.91 -17.82 16.42
N ALA A 103 12.75 -16.78 16.49
CA ALA A 103 12.40 -15.46 16.03
C ALA A 103 12.09 -15.43 14.52
N LEU A 104 12.91 -16.15 13.69
CA LEU A 104 12.67 -16.30 12.27
C LEU A 104 11.36 -17.00 11.94
N ARG A 105 10.95 -17.98 12.75
CA ARG A 105 9.63 -18.65 12.58
C ARG A 105 8.46 -17.74 12.97
N THR A 106 8.65 -16.90 13.99
CA THR A 106 7.58 -16.04 14.52
C THR A 106 7.38 -14.79 13.68
N ASN A 107 8.49 -14.11 13.33
CA ASN A 107 8.47 -12.90 12.49
C ASN A 107 9.77 -12.82 11.70
N PRO A 108 9.83 -13.43 10.50
CA PRO A 108 11.06 -13.57 9.73
C PRO A 108 11.68 -12.22 9.34
N GLU A 109 10.88 -11.22 9.01
CA GLU A 109 11.40 -9.92 8.60
C GLU A 109 11.99 -9.11 9.75
N LYS A 110 11.31 -9.11 10.89
CA LYS A 110 11.84 -8.50 12.10
C LYS A 110 13.14 -9.19 12.53
N ALA A 111 13.16 -10.53 12.49
CA ALA A 111 14.34 -11.31 12.85
C ALA A 111 15.53 -11.02 11.92
N ARG A 112 15.31 -10.90 10.60
CA ARG A 112 16.37 -10.53 9.63
C ARG A 112 16.94 -9.16 9.93
N ARG A 113 16.11 -8.17 10.25
CA ARG A 113 16.58 -6.84 10.60
C ARG A 113 17.36 -6.81 11.92
N GLU A 114 16.85 -7.46 12.95
CA GLU A 114 17.43 -7.40 14.29
C GLU A 114 18.66 -8.29 14.46
N TYR A 115 18.67 -9.47 13.84
CA TYR A 115 19.73 -10.45 14.02
C TYR A 115 20.71 -10.50 12.85
N TYR A 116 20.23 -10.31 11.62
CA TYR A 116 21.08 -10.36 10.43
C TYR A 116 21.41 -8.98 9.85
N CYS A 117 21.02 -7.91 10.52
CA CYS A 117 21.26 -6.52 10.08
C CYS A 117 20.79 -6.20 8.66
N GLU A 118 19.83 -6.96 8.11
CA GLU A 118 19.32 -6.76 6.76
C GLU A 118 18.40 -5.55 6.71
N PHE A 119 18.73 -4.58 5.85
CA PHE A 119 17.79 -3.51 5.53
C PHE A 119 16.73 -4.03 4.56
N THR A 120 15.47 -3.88 4.92
CA THR A 120 14.35 -4.31 4.08
C THR A 120 13.89 -3.20 3.17
N THR A 121 13.44 -3.55 1.97
CA THR A 121 12.86 -2.60 1.00
C THR A 121 11.36 -2.35 1.23
N GLU A 122 10.75 -3.10 2.12
CA GLU A 122 9.37 -2.86 2.50
C GLU A 122 9.31 -1.70 3.48
N ASN A 123 8.51 -0.69 3.13
CA ASN A 123 8.47 0.60 3.80
C ASN A 123 8.16 0.50 5.28
N TYR A 124 7.42 -0.54 5.70
CA TYR A 124 7.09 -0.72 7.11
C TYR A 124 6.97 -2.19 7.45
N ALA A 125 7.85 -2.66 8.32
CA ALA A 125 7.81 -4.04 8.81
C ALA A 125 6.51 -4.41 9.52
N ASP A 126 5.88 -3.41 10.12
CA ASP A 126 4.63 -3.55 10.85
C ASP A 126 3.41 -3.26 9.97
N SER A 127 3.61 -3.07 8.65
CA SER A 127 2.51 -2.93 7.70
C SER A 127 1.64 -4.18 7.72
N ILE A 128 0.33 -3.96 7.83
CA ILE A 128 -0.66 -5.05 7.82
C ILE A 128 -0.86 -5.64 6.42
N ILE A 129 -0.57 -4.87 5.37
CA ILE A 129 -0.66 -5.31 3.98
C ILE A 129 0.71 -5.15 3.33
N LYS A 130 1.27 -6.26 2.87
CA LYS A 130 2.59 -6.28 2.27
C LYS A 130 2.54 -5.92 0.77
N ARG A 131 3.59 -5.26 0.28
CA ARG A 131 3.72 -4.93 -1.16
C ARG A 131 3.57 -6.18 -2.03
N GLY A 132 4.17 -7.29 -1.65
CA GLY A 132 4.03 -8.56 -2.36
C GLY A 132 2.59 -9.05 -2.47
N THR A 133 1.75 -8.81 -1.46
CA THR A 133 0.31 -9.10 -1.50
C THR A 133 -0.41 -8.20 -2.49
N ILE A 134 -0.10 -6.89 -2.51
CA ILE A 134 -0.65 -5.95 -3.51
C ILE A 134 -0.26 -6.39 -4.93
N THR A 135 1.03 -6.64 -5.18
CA THR A 135 1.54 -7.05 -6.50
C THR A 135 0.88 -8.35 -6.99
N ARG A 136 0.71 -9.34 -6.10
CA ARG A 136 0.02 -10.60 -6.43
C ARG A 136 -1.44 -10.40 -6.82
N ASN A 137 -2.08 -9.38 -6.27
CA ASN A 137 -3.46 -9.00 -6.54
C ASN A 137 -3.56 -7.87 -7.58
N SER A 138 -2.53 -7.60 -8.35
CA SER A 138 -2.52 -6.57 -9.39
C SER A 138 -2.51 -7.18 -10.78
N GLU A 139 -3.21 -6.54 -11.71
CA GLU A 139 -3.36 -6.97 -13.09
C GLU A 139 -3.43 -5.75 -14.02
N THR A 140 -2.71 -5.79 -15.14
CA THR A 140 -2.75 -4.70 -16.12
C THR A 140 -4.09 -4.64 -16.82
N ARG A 141 -4.85 -3.56 -16.59
CA ARG A 141 -6.16 -3.33 -17.23
C ARG A 141 -6.49 -1.85 -17.34
N VAL A 142 -7.34 -1.53 -18.29
CA VAL A 142 -7.87 -0.18 -18.45
C VAL A 142 -8.92 0.08 -17.34
N PRO A 143 -8.86 1.22 -16.65
CA PRO A 143 -9.92 1.63 -15.74
C PRO A 143 -11.28 1.73 -16.43
N LEU A 144 -12.33 1.33 -15.75
CA LEU A 144 -13.70 1.54 -16.21
C LEU A 144 -14.25 2.81 -15.56
N LEU A 145 -14.65 3.77 -16.37
CA LEU A 145 -15.21 5.04 -15.89
C LEU A 145 -16.74 5.03 -15.86
N TYR A 146 -17.35 4.04 -16.50
CA TYR A 146 -18.80 3.79 -16.57
C TYR A 146 -19.07 2.32 -16.94
N ASN A 147 -20.32 1.90 -16.84
CA ASN A 147 -20.75 0.55 -17.26
C ASN A 147 -20.90 0.49 -18.78
N ASP A 148 -19.85 0.07 -19.48
CA ASP A 148 -19.75 0.03 -20.94
C ASP A 148 -20.65 -1.03 -21.59
N THR A 149 -20.93 -2.12 -20.88
CA THR A 149 -21.72 -3.26 -21.38
C THR A 149 -23.14 -3.33 -20.81
N ASN A 150 -23.46 -2.48 -19.82
CA ASN A 150 -24.73 -2.41 -19.09
C ASN A 150 -25.14 -3.68 -18.32
N ASP A 151 -24.23 -4.63 -18.15
CA ASP A 151 -24.48 -5.90 -17.45
C ASP A 151 -23.56 -6.15 -16.26
N LYS A 152 -22.53 -5.31 -16.11
CA LYS A 152 -21.58 -5.39 -14.99
C LYS A 152 -22.21 -4.87 -13.70
N LYS A 153 -21.82 -5.46 -12.59
CA LYS A 153 -22.28 -5.08 -11.25
C LYS A 153 -21.19 -4.33 -10.50
N PHE A 154 -21.56 -3.24 -9.80
CA PHE A 154 -20.61 -2.37 -9.12
C PHE A 154 -20.99 -2.12 -7.67
N VAL A 155 -19.95 -1.94 -6.86
CA VAL A 155 -20.03 -1.35 -5.53
C VAL A 155 -19.30 -0.01 -5.58
N ILE A 156 -19.94 1.02 -5.03
CA ILE A 156 -19.38 2.37 -4.90
C ILE A 156 -19.13 2.65 -3.44
N MET A 157 -17.96 3.14 -3.10
CA MET A 157 -17.55 3.45 -1.74
C MET A 157 -17.14 4.90 -1.69
N PHE A 158 -17.69 5.66 -0.76
CA PHE A 158 -17.50 7.10 -0.65
C PHE A 158 -17.07 7.51 0.76
N ASP A 159 -15.91 8.15 0.84
CA ASP A 159 -15.40 8.81 2.04
C ASP A 159 -15.50 10.34 1.86
N PRO A 160 -16.49 10.99 2.49
CA PRO A 160 -16.64 12.41 2.40
C PRO A 160 -15.71 13.15 3.36
N ALA A 161 -14.89 14.04 2.84
CA ALA A 161 -14.06 14.95 3.62
C ALA A 161 -14.49 16.39 3.41
N ARG A 162 -14.27 17.28 4.39
CA ARG A 162 -14.80 18.65 4.35
C ARG A 162 -13.76 19.76 4.47
N SER A 163 -12.60 19.56 5.06
CA SER A 163 -11.74 20.68 5.39
C SER A 163 -10.25 20.53 5.10
N LYS A 164 -9.63 19.44 5.47
CA LYS A 164 -8.18 19.23 5.31
C LYS A 164 -7.86 18.15 4.31
N ASP A 165 -8.71 17.14 4.24
CA ASP A 165 -8.53 15.97 3.42
C ASP A 165 -9.48 16.06 2.22
N ASN A 166 -9.15 15.38 1.14
CA ASN A 166 -9.99 15.31 -0.05
C ASN A 166 -10.99 14.17 0.11
N SER A 167 -12.21 14.38 -0.35
CA SER A 167 -13.15 13.27 -0.47
C SER A 167 -12.68 12.29 -1.53
N ALA A 168 -12.86 11.02 -1.27
CA ALA A 168 -12.47 9.95 -2.16
C ALA A 168 -13.66 9.05 -2.52
N ILE A 169 -13.72 8.61 -3.76
CA ILE A 169 -14.67 7.59 -4.21
C ILE A 169 -13.88 6.44 -4.83
N LEU A 170 -14.18 5.24 -4.39
CA LEU A 170 -13.67 4.02 -4.97
C LEU A 170 -14.80 3.25 -5.64
N VAL A 171 -14.54 2.69 -6.81
CA VAL A 171 -15.51 1.86 -7.51
C VAL A 171 -14.90 0.49 -7.77
N ALA A 172 -15.62 -0.55 -7.35
CA ALA A 172 -15.26 -1.94 -7.59
C ALA A 172 -16.31 -2.62 -8.46
N GLU A 173 -15.86 -3.31 -9.49
CA GLU A 173 -16.68 -4.24 -10.26
C GLU A 173 -16.76 -5.57 -9.50
N ILE A 174 -17.96 -6.10 -9.32
CA ILE A 174 -18.21 -7.42 -8.74
C ILE A 174 -18.52 -8.40 -9.86
N TYR A 175 -17.77 -9.46 -9.92
CA TYR A 175 -17.94 -10.48 -10.96
C TYR A 175 -17.78 -11.90 -10.41
N LYS A 176 -18.26 -12.88 -11.15
CA LYS A 176 -18.01 -14.28 -10.84
C LYS A 176 -16.85 -14.78 -11.67
N ASP A 177 -15.87 -15.37 -11.01
CA ASP A 177 -14.77 -16.06 -11.67
C ASP A 177 -15.24 -17.41 -12.25
N LYS A 178 -14.35 -18.07 -13.00
CA LYS A 178 -14.57 -19.40 -13.61
C LYS A 178 -15.07 -20.43 -12.59
N ASP A 179 -14.61 -20.35 -11.36
CA ASP A 179 -15.02 -21.21 -10.23
C ASP A 179 -16.34 -20.82 -9.57
N LYS A 180 -17.08 -19.87 -10.17
CA LYS A 180 -18.32 -19.27 -9.64
C LYS A 180 -18.16 -18.53 -8.31
N THR A 181 -16.94 -18.27 -7.88
CA THR A 181 -16.63 -17.45 -6.71
C THR A 181 -16.78 -15.98 -7.06
N TYR A 182 -17.41 -15.21 -6.18
CA TYR A 182 -17.48 -13.76 -6.32
C TYR A 182 -16.12 -13.15 -6.07
N LYS A 183 -15.72 -12.25 -6.96
CA LYS A 183 -14.50 -11.46 -6.86
C LYS A 183 -14.81 -9.99 -7.11
N ALA A 184 -13.95 -9.14 -6.59
CA ALA A 184 -13.99 -7.69 -6.77
C ALA A 184 -12.74 -7.21 -7.48
N ARG A 185 -12.88 -6.27 -8.40
CA ARG A 185 -11.75 -5.56 -8.99
C ARG A 185 -11.94 -4.06 -8.86
N ILE A 186 -10.94 -3.38 -8.35
CA ILE A 186 -10.95 -1.92 -8.28
C ILE A 186 -10.79 -1.39 -9.69
N VAL A 187 -11.82 -0.71 -10.20
CA VAL A 187 -11.86 -0.23 -11.59
C VAL A 187 -11.70 1.27 -11.70
N ASN A 188 -11.97 2.02 -10.63
CA ASN A 188 -11.79 3.46 -10.59
C ASN A 188 -11.53 3.95 -9.16
N CYS A 189 -10.71 4.97 -9.04
CA CYS A 189 -10.46 5.68 -7.79
C CYS A 189 -10.43 7.19 -8.10
N ILE A 190 -11.27 7.95 -7.41
CA ILE A 190 -11.54 9.35 -7.70
C ILE A 190 -11.25 10.17 -6.46
N SER A 191 -10.45 11.22 -6.62
CA SER A 191 -10.26 12.25 -5.59
C SER A 191 -11.04 13.49 -5.97
N LEU A 192 -11.97 13.91 -5.10
CA LEU A 192 -12.85 15.06 -5.34
C LEU A 192 -12.15 16.36 -4.92
N ILE A 193 -11.38 16.92 -5.85
CA ILE A 193 -10.63 18.16 -5.66
C ILE A 193 -11.27 19.26 -6.49
N ASP A 194 -11.45 20.45 -5.92
CA ASP A 194 -11.81 21.64 -6.67
C ASP A 194 -10.57 22.12 -7.47
N VAL A 195 -10.49 21.70 -8.72
CA VAL A 195 -9.39 22.05 -9.64
C VAL A 195 -9.32 23.53 -9.99
N HIS A 196 -10.42 24.29 -9.79
CA HIS A 196 -10.49 25.73 -10.07
C HIS A 196 -9.87 26.56 -8.95
N LYS A 197 -9.67 25.98 -7.78
CA LYS A 197 -9.02 26.66 -6.66
C LYS A 197 -7.51 26.47 -6.67
N LYS A 198 -6.78 27.55 -6.51
CA LYS A 198 -5.32 27.58 -6.49
C LYS A 198 -4.69 26.62 -5.48
N ASN A 199 -5.36 26.32 -4.37
CA ASN A 199 -4.89 25.47 -3.29
C ASN A 199 -5.43 24.05 -3.33
N LYS A 200 -6.06 23.60 -4.43
CA LYS A 200 -6.64 22.25 -4.56
C LYS A 200 -7.45 21.85 -3.31
N THR A 201 -8.38 22.69 -2.90
CA THR A 201 -9.24 22.42 -1.73
C THR A 201 -10.27 21.35 -2.06
N PRO A 202 -10.82 20.65 -1.04
CA PRO A 202 -11.92 19.71 -1.25
C PRO A 202 -13.10 20.37 -1.96
N MET A 203 -13.75 19.60 -2.82
CA MET A 203 -14.98 20.03 -3.51
C MET A 203 -16.08 20.32 -2.47
N GLN A 204 -16.94 21.30 -2.74
CA GLN A 204 -18.05 21.61 -1.82
C GLN A 204 -19.08 20.48 -1.79
N THR A 205 -19.75 20.28 -0.67
CA THR A 205 -20.71 19.19 -0.47
C THR A 205 -21.80 19.09 -1.56
N PRO A 206 -22.44 20.20 -2.02
CA PRO A 206 -23.43 20.11 -3.10
C PRO A 206 -22.85 19.58 -4.41
N ASP A 207 -21.60 19.95 -4.71
CA ASP A 207 -20.92 19.49 -5.92
C ASP A 207 -20.49 18.02 -5.80
N GLN A 208 -20.06 17.59 -4.61
CA GLN A 208 -19.78 16.17 -4.32
C GLN A 208 -21.03 15.30 -4.51
N ILE A 209 -22.17 15.75 -4.01
CA ILE A 209 -23.45 15.04 -4.14
C ILE A 209 -23.87 14.94 -5.60
N ARG A 210 -23.75 16.03 -6.35
CA ARG A 210 -24.05 16.04 -7.80
C ARG A 210 -23.16 15.06 -8.53
N TYR A 211 -21.86 15.11 -8.26
CA TYR A 211 -20.88 14.20 -8.85
C TYR A 211 -21.20 12.72 -8.53
N LEU A 212 -21.49 12.43 -7.25
CA LEU A 212 -21.85 11.07 -6.83
C LEU A 212 -23.12 10.57 -7.53
N LYS A 213 -24.15 11.41 -7.68
CA LYS A 213 -25.38 11.06 -8.41
C LYS A 213 -25.09 10.75 -9.88
N GLU A 214 -24.29 11.57 -10.56
CA GLU A 214 -23.89 11.33 -11.94
C GLU A 214 -23.06 10.04 -12.07
N LEU A 215 -22.17 9.79 -11.12
CA LEU A 215 -21.35 8.58 -11.08
C LEU A 215 -22.19 7.30 -10.89
N ILE A 216 -23.17 7.33 -9.97
CA ILE A 216 -24.12 6.23 -9.75
C ILE A 216 -24.84 5.89 -11.07
N LEU A 217 -25.32 6.90 -11.80
CA LEU A 217 -25.98 6.69 -13.09
C LEU A 217 -25.03 6.14 -14.14
N ALA A 218 -23.79 6.65 -14.20
CA ALA A 218 -22.80 6.16 -15.17
C ALA A 218 -22.49 4.68 -14.97
N TYR A 219 -22.35 4.22 -13.72
CA TYR A 219 -22.11 2.80 -13.44
C TYR A 219 -23.39 1.93 -13.46
N ASN A 220 -24.56 2.54 -13.22
CA ASN A 220 -25.80 1.82 -13.41
C ASN A 220 -26.11 1.57 -14.92
N GLY A 221 -25.56 2.39 -15.79
CA GLY A 221 -25.87 2.34 -17.22
C GLY A 221 -27.37 2.58 -17.48
N ASN A 222 -27.95 1.78 -18.34
CA ASN A 222 -29.38 1.89 -18.68
C ASN A 222 -30.30 0.96 -17.84
N ALA A 223 -29.78 0.35 -16.78
CA ALA A 223 -30.57 -0.55 -15.95
C ALA A 223 -31.60 0.23 -15.10
N PRO A 224 -32.83 -0.29 -14.92
CA PRO A 224 -33.81 0.33 -14.04
C PRO A 224 -33.37 0.21 -12.56
N ASP A 225 -33.91 1.13 -11.72
CA ASP A 225 -33.85 1.02 -10.26
C ASP A 225 -32.47 0.65 -9.67
N TYR A 226 -31.40 1.13 -10.31
CA TYR A 226 -30.01 0.89 -9.90
C TYR A 226 -29.64 -0.60 -9.84
N GLU A 227 -30.19 -1.44 -10.73
CA GLU A 227 -29.94 -2.88 -10.73
C GLU A 227 -28.46 -3.25 -10.86
N ASN A 228 -27.64 -2.43 -11.56
CA ASN A 228 -26.21 -2.65 -11.73
C ASN A 228 -25.36 -2.12 -10.58
N ILE A 229 -25.96 -1.46 -9.61
CA ILE A 229 -25.31 -1.04 -8.37
C ILE A 229 -25.70 -2.03 -7.27
N GLU A 230 -24.73 -2.79 -6.75
CA GLU A 230 -25.00 -3.73 -5.65
C GLU A 230 -25.20 -2.99 -4.33
N ALA A 231 -24.30 -2.05 -4.02
CA ALA A 231 -24.37 -1.21 -2.83
C ALA A 231 -23.57 0.07 -3.00
N ILE A 232 -23.93 1.09 -2.22
CA ILE A 232 -23.20 2.35 -2.10
C ILE A 232 -22.84 2.53 -0.63
N TYR A 233 -21.59 2.32 -0.28
CA TYR A 233 -21.07 2.51 1.07
C TYR A 233 -20.65 3.96 1.28
N ILE A 234 -21.08 4.56 2.40
CA ILE A 234 -20.73 5.93 2.78
C ILE A 234 -20.16 5.91 4.19
N ASP A 235 -18.99 6.49 4.38
CA ASP A 235 -18.44 6.71 5.72
C ASP A 235 -19.34 7.67 6.51
N ALA A 236 -20.06 7.13 7.49
CA ALA A 236 -20.98 7.83 8.37
C ALA A 236 -20.35 8.13 9.76
N GLY A 237 -19.02 8.35 9.81
CA GLY A 237 -18.27 8.59 11.04
C GLY A 237 -18.72 9.75 11.90
N ALA A 238 -18.26 9.80 13.13
CA ALA A 238 -18.50 10.85 14.10
C ALA A 238 -17.95 12.19 13.61
N GLY A 239 -18.82 13.07 13.19
CA GLY A 239 -18.53 14.38 12.56
C GLY A 239 -19.53 14.70 11.44
N GLY A 240 -20.39 13.74 11.12
CA GLY A 240 -21.66 13.96 10.43
C GLY A 240 -21.59 14.22 8.94
N GLY A 241 -20.42 14.18 8.30
CA GLY A 241 -20.33 14.45 6.85
C GLY A 241 -21.10 13.43 6.02
N GLY A 242 -20.91 12.14 6.28
CA GLY A 242 -21.52 11.06 5.49
C GLY A 242 -23.02 10.90 5.72
N VAL A 243 -23.50 11.04 6.95
CA VAL A 243 -24.95 11.00 7.25
C VAL A 243 -25.66 12.14 6.54
N ASN A 244 -25.13 13.37 6.62
CA ASN A 244 -25.72 14.51 5.94
C ASN A 244 -25.74 14.36 4.41
N ILE A 245 -24.76 13.70 3.83
CA ILE A 245 -24.73 13.42 2.39
C ILE A 245 -25.80 12.40 2.01
N ALA A 246 -25.98 11.38 2.84
CA ALA A 246 -27.02 10.37 2.63
C ALA A 246 -28.41 10.99 2.57
N ASP A 247 -28.72 12.00 3.41
CA ASP A 247 -30.01 12.69 3.40
C ASP A 247 -30.36 13.26 2.01
N PHE A 248 -29.37 13.75 1.27
CA PHE A 248 -29.57 14.28 -0.10
C PHE A 248 -29.73 13.18 -1.17
N LEU A 249 -29.47 11.94 -0.84
CA LEU A 249 -29.68 10.80 -1.73
C LEU A 249 -31.04 10.11 -1.50
N MET A 250 -31.71 10.36 -0.36
CA MET A 250 -32.93 9.65 0.02
C MET A 250 -34.17 10.12 -0.73
N GLU A 251 -34.20 11.38 -1.16
CA GLU A 251 -35.31 11.94 -1.93
C GLU A 251 -35.16 11.60 -3.42
N ASP A 252 -36.32 11.49 -4.11
CA ASP A 252 -36.34 11.43 -5.57
C ASP A 252 -35.67 12.66 -6.17
N TRP A 253 -34.95 12.50 -7.24
CA TRP A 253 -34.19 13.58 -7.86
C TRP A 253 -34.26 13.55 -9.38
N VAL A 254 -33.92 14.65 -10.01
CA VAL A 254 -33.94 14.81 -11.48
C VAL A 254 -32.49 15.03 -11.93
N ASP A 255 -32.08 14.29 -12.96
CA ASP A 255 -30.76 14.44 -13.55
C ASP A 255 -30.70 15.65 -14.52
N LYS A 256 -29.49 15.89 -15.08
CA LYS A 256 -29.25 16.98 -16.04
C LYS A 256 -30.02 16.84 -17.35
N HIS A 257 -30.59 15.66 -17.64
CA HIS A 257 -31.40 15.37 -18.82
C HIS A 257 -32.88 15.46 -18.56
N GLY A 258 -33.30 15.80 -17.33
CA GLY A 258 -34.70 15.89 -16.92
C GLY A 258 -35.32 14.56 -16.55
N VAL A 259 -34.55 13.47 -16.44
CA VAL A 259 -35.04 12.16 -16.05
C VAL A 259 -35.19 12.08 -14.54
N LYS A 260 -36.33 11.60 -14.08
CA LYS A 260 -36.59 11.41 -12.65
C LYS A 260 -36.08 10.07 -12.17
N HIS A 261 -35.30 10.09 -11.09
CA HIS A 261 -34.72 8.93 -10.41
C HIS A 261 -35.29 8.81 -9.01
N ARG A 262 -35.44 7.58 -8.55
CA ARG A 262 -35.90 7.27 -7.18
C ARG A 262 -34.76 7.54 -6.20
N GLY A 263 -35.11 7.93 -4.97
CA GLY A 263 -34.16 8.06 -3.88
C GLY A 263 -33.51 6.74 -3.48
N LEU A 264 -32.45 6.82 -2.68
CA LEU A 264 -31.66 5.69 -2.18
C LEU A 264 -31.65 5.71 -0.65
N ILE A 265 -31.90 4.58 0.00
CA ILE A 265 -31.90 4.47 1.46
C ILE A 265 -31.06 3.28 1.94
N ASP A 266 -30.72 3.31 3.22
CA ASP A 266 -30.21 2.18 3.99
C ASP A 266 -31.31 1.71 4.95
N LYS A 267 -31.97 0.61 4.62
CA LYS A 267 -33.07 0.05 5.43
C LYS A 267 -32.59 -0.50 6.77
N GLU A 268 -31.34 -0.93 6.84
CA GLU A 268 -30.78 -1.52 8.05
C GLU A 268 -30.33 -0.45 9.06
N TYR A 269 -29.93 0.72 8.57
CA TYR A 269 -29.48 1.81 9.43
C TYR A 269 -30.59 2.42 10.27
N SER A 270 -31.78 2.66 9.65
CA SER A 270 -32.93 3.24 10.37
C SER A 270 -34.27 2.83 9.77
N ALA A 271 -35.12 2.26 10.60
CA ALA A 271 -36.51 1.98 10.24
C ALA A 271 -37.34 3.24 9.91
N GLU A 272 -36.89 4.42 10.37
CA GLU A 272 -37.51 5.69 10.05
C GLU A 272 -37.36 6.04 8.58
N TYR A 273 -36.22 5.71 7.97
CA TYR A 273 -35.96 5.96 6.55
C TYR A 273 -36.98 5.24 5.66
N VAL A 274 -37.32 4.00 5.98
CA VAL A 274 -38.33 3.23 5.24
C VAL A 274 -39.70 3.90 5.30
N ARG A 275 -40.07 4.46 6.45
CA ARG A 275 -41.36 5.14 6.61
C ARG A 275 -41.42 6.48 5.91
N LYS A 276 -40.30 7.23 5.98
CA LYS A 276 -40.23 8.58 5.39
C LYS A 276 -40.04 8.56 3.88
N PHE A 277 -39.33 7.54 3.36
CA PHE A 277 -39.00 7.40 1.94
C PHE A 277 -39.45 6.05 1.37
N PRO A 278 -40.77 5.76 1.31
CA PRO A 278 -41.28 4.42 0.98
C PRO A 278 -40.94 3.99 -0.45
N ASN A 279 -40.69 4.94 -1.36
CA ASN A 279 -40.36 4.66 -2.75
C ASN A 279 -38.84 4.55 -3.01
N ALA A 280 -38.01 4.86 -2.03
CA ALA A 280 -36.57 4.82 -2.22
C ALA A 280 -36.02 3.38 -2.31
N ILE A 281 -34.95 3.22 -3.05
CA ILE A 281 -34.30 1.93 -3.29
C ILE A 281 -33.28 1.65 -2.20
N ASP A 282 -33.25 0.42 -1.70
CA ASP A 282 -32.32 -0.04 -0.67
C ASP A 282 -30.94 -0.37 -1.26
N LYS A 283 -30.13 0.65 -1.47
CA LYS A 283 -28.75 0.52 -2.01
C LYS A 283 -27.70 1.27 -1.18
N LEU A 284 -28.09 2.10 -0.23
CA LEU A 284 -27.15 2.76 0.68
C LEU A 284 -26.72 1.81 1.81
N ARG A 285 -25.48 1.96 2.25
CA ARG A 285 -24.92 1.32 3.45
C ARG A 285 -24.10 2.39 4.21
N LEU A 286 -24.64 2.83 5.33
CA LEU A 286 -24.03 3.84 6.18
C LEU A 286 -23.10 3.17 7.18
N MET A 287 -21.80 3.36 7.02
CA MET A 287 -20.78 2.67 7.78
C MET A 287 -20.13 3.61 8.80
N PRO A 288 -20.47 3.52 10.11
CA PRO A 288 -19.75 4.25 11.15
C PRO A 288 -18.40 3.56 11.45
N PRO A 289 -17.23 4.17 11.14
CA PRO A 289 -15.92 3.55 11.31
C PRO A 289 -15.61 3.16 12.75
N SER A 290 -16.12 3.91 13.72
CA SER A 290 -15.93 3.58 15.14
C SER A 290 -16.42 2.18 15.53
N LYS A 291 -17.41 1.67 14.79
CA LYS A 291 -18.01 0.35 15.04
C LYS A 291 -17.37 -0.76 14.20
N TYR A 292 -16.98 -0.47 12.96
CA TYR A 292 -16.62 -1.49 11.97
C TYR A 292 -15.16 -1.49 11.54
N LYS A 293 -14.38 -0.44 11.87
CA LYS A 293 -13.03 -0.23 11.33
C LYS A 293 -12.11 -1.46 11.43
N SER A 294 -12.02 -2.10 12.58
CA SER A 294 -11.14 -3.28 12.74
C SER A 294 -11.60 -4.46 11.88
N MET A 295 -12.92 -4.72 11.84
CA MET A 295 -13.49 -5.80 11.05
C MET A 295 -13.28 -5.57 9.54
N MET A 296 -13.42 -4.33 9.10
CA MET A 296 -13.20 -3.97 7.68
C MET A 296 -11.75 -4.22 7.25
N TYR A 297 -10.76 -3.83 8.07
CA TYR A 297 -9.36 -4.09 7.75
C TYR A 297 -9.01 -5.59 7.79
N GLU A 298 -9.55 -6.33 8.75
CA GLU A 298 -9.35 -7.78 8.82
C GLU A 298 -9.97 -8.48 7.59
N ALA A 299 -11.18 -8.10 7.20
CA ALA A 299 -11.82 -8.61 6.00
C ALA A 299 -11.03 -8.26 4.73
N LEU A 300 -10.52 -7.03 4.60
CA LEU A 300 -9.71 -6.63 3.46
C LEU A 300 -8.44 -7.47 3.35
N ILE A 301 -7.72 -7.67 4.46
CA ILE A 301 -6.51 -8.51 4.48
C ILE A 301 -6.85 -9.92 4.01
N GLU A 302 -7.92 -10.51 4.56
CA GLU A 302 -8.37 -11.86 4.20
C GLU A 302 -8.74 -11.95 2.71
N MET A 303 -9.51 -11.00 2.19
CA MET A 303 -9.88 -10.95 0.78
C MET A 303 -8.66 -10.84 -0.14
N MET A 304 -7.64 -10.10 0.27
CA MET A 304 -6.39 -9.98 -0.49
C MET A 304 -5.55 -11.27 -0.42
N GLU A 305 -5.50 -11.93 0.73
CA GLU A 305 -4.79 -13.21 0.86
C GLU A 305 -5.45 -14.32 0.04
N GLN A 306 -6.77 -14.30 -0.05
CA GLN A 306 -7.56 -15.23 -0.87
C GLN A 306 -7.64 -14.84 -2.36
N ASN A 307 -7.00 -13.75 -2.79
CA ASN A 307 -7.05 -13.19 -4.15
C ASN A 307 -8.49 -12.92 -4.63
N ILE A 308 -9.35 -12.45 -3.71
CA ILE A 308 -10.74 -12.08 -4.01
C ILE A 308 -10.80 -10.65 -4.57
N ILE A 309 -9.96 -9.74 -4.04
CA ILE A 309 -9.88 -8.35 -4.50
C ILE A 309 -8.67 -8.14 -5.40
N SER A 310 -8.81 -7.39 -6.49
CA SER A 310 -7.69 -7.08 -7.38
C SER A 310 -7.62 -5.59 -7.74
N PHE A 311 -6.39 -5.12 -7.96
CA PHE A 311 -6.06 -3.75 -8.37
C PHE A 311 -5.52 -3.72 -9.81
N THR A 312 -5.33 -2.52 -10.36
CA THR A 312 -4.51 -2.36 -11.55
C THR A 312 -3.03 -2.44 -11.21
N ASP A 313 -2.19 -2.86 -12.16
CA ASP A 313 -0.74 -2.76 -12.05
C ASP A 313 -0.28 -1.31 -11.92
N ASP A 314 0.98 -1.12 -11.50
CA ASP A 314 1.59 0.20 -11.36
C ASP A 314 1.63 0.91 -12.73
N TYR A 315 1.23 2.19 -12.72
CA TYR A 315 1.16 3.00 -13.92
C TYR A 315 2.42 3.85 -14.09
N ASP A 316 3.07 3.76 -15.25
CA ASP A 316 4.34 4.42 -15.55
C ASP A 316 4.22 5.87 -16.11
N GLY A 317 3.00 6.39 -16.22
CA GLY A 317 2.74 7.76 -16.63
C GLY A 317 2.93 8.06 -18.14
N LYS A 318 3.01 7.03 -19.00
CA LYS A 318 3.29 7.21 -20.42
C LYS A 318 2.06 7.48 -21.30
N GLY A 319 0.85 7.46 -20.75
CA GLY A 319 -0.39 7.70 -21.48
C GLY A 319 -0.91 6.50 -22.26
N TYR A 320 -0.35 5.32 -22.08
CA TYR A 320 -0.83 4.08 -22.67
C TYR A 320 -0.55 2.88 -21.75
N LEU A 321 -1.31 1.80 -21.96
CA LEU A 321 -1.08 0.50 -21.32
C LEU A 321 -0.82 -0.57 -22.38
N THR A 322 0.11 -1.47 -22.09
CA THR A 322 0.30 -2.70 -22.86
C THR A 322 -0.42 -3.84 -22.13
N ILE A 323 -1.53 -4.29 -22.68
CA ILE A 323 -2.33 -5.38 -22.14
C ILE A 323 -1.92 -6.66 -22.83
N PHE A 324 -1.60 -7.68 -22.05
CA PHE A 324 -1.29 -9.01 -22.56
C PHE A 324 -2.54 -9.88 -22.48
N GLU A 325 -3.10 -10.22 -23.62
CA GLU A 325 -4.24 -11.14 -23.72
C GLU A 325 -3.72 -12.53 -24.10
N LYS A 326 -4.19 -13.55 -23.42
CA LYS A 326 -3.95 -14.94 -23.86
C LYS A 326 -4.81 -15.18 -25.10
N ASP A 327 -4.16 -15.36 -26.25
CA ASP A 327 -4.83 -15.86 -27.44
C ASP A 327 -5.10 -17.37 -27.28
N GLU A 328 -6.26 -17.71 -26.68
CA GLU A 328 -6.66 -19.10 -26.44
C GLU A 328 -6.68 -19.91 -27.74
N ALA A 329 -7.06 -19.30 -28.86
CA ALA A 329 -7.10 -19.99 -30.13
C ALA A 329 -5.70 -20.32 -30.67
N GLN A 330 -4.74 -19.43 -30.49
CA GLN A 330 -3.36 -19.66 -30.86
C GLN A 330 -2.69 -20.66 -29.89
N PHE A 331 -2.98 -20.54 -28.58
CA PHE A 331 -2.49 -21.48 -27.56
C PHE A 331 -2.94 -22.93 -27.84
N GLU A 332 -4.22 -23.14 -28.18
CA GLU A 332 -4.73 -24.47 -28.57
C GLU A 332 -4.10 -25.02 -29.84
N LYS A 333 -3.80 -24.15 -30.83
CA LYS A 333 -3.08 -24.57 -32.05
C LYS A 333 -1.63 -25.01 -31.71
N ASP A 334 -0.95 -24.21 -30.89
CA ASP A 334 0.44 -24.51 -30.51
C ASP A 334 0.52 -25.73 -29.60
N LYS A 335 -0.44 -25.92 -28.69
CA LYS A 335 -0.58 -27.11 -27.85
C LYS A 335 -0.75 -28.36 -28.71
N LYS A 336 -1.69 -28.38 -29.66
CA LYS A 336 -1.87 -29.51 -30.59
C LYS A 336 -0.60 -29.82 -31.35
N ARG A 337 0.10 -28.80 -31.83
CA ARG A 337 1.37 -28.94 -32.57
C ARG A 337 2.48 -29.55 -31.70
N ILE A 338 2.55 -29.20 -30.42
CA ILE A 338 3.51 -29.75 -29.44
C ILE A 338 3.13 -31.20 -29.13
N GLU A 339 1.87 -31.48 -28.86
CA GLU A 339 1.38 -32.86 -28.59
C GLU A 339 1.68 -33.80 -29.77
N GLU A 340 1.41 -33.37 -31.01
CA GLU A 340 1.74 -34.15 -32.21
C GLU A 340 3.25 -34.41 -32.38
N LYS A 341 4.10 -33.41 -32.04
CA LYS A 341 5.55 -33.59 -32.06
C LYS A 341 6.05 -34.52 -30.99
N LEU A 342 5.43 -34.51 -29.80
CA LEU A 342 5.84 -35.37 -28.69
C LEU A 342 5.34 -36.80 -28.88
N LYS A 343 4.16 -37.03 -29.44
CA LYS A 343 3.62 -38.35 -29.79
C LYS A 343 4.49 -39.11 -30.80
N LYS A 344 5.19 -38.39 -31.67
CA LYS A 344 6.17 -38.99 -32.63
C LYS A 344 7.49 -39.47 -31.98
N LYS A 345 7.71 -39.19 -30.68
CA LYS A 345 9.01 -39.44 -30.00
C LYS A 345 8.97 -40.62 -29.04
N ASN A 346 8.21 -41.65 -29.20
CA ASN A 346 8.19 -42.88 -28.37
C ASN A 346 8.70 -42.67 -26.91
N LEU A 347 8.05 -41.78 -26.17
CA LEU A 347 8.42 -41.43 -24.80
C LEU A 347 7.54 -42.22 -23.82
N SER A 348 8.06 -42.52 -22.63
CA SER A 348 7.22 -43.02 -21.54
C SER A 348 6.22 -41.95 -21.09
N ASP A 349 5.08 -42.36 -20.51
CA ASP A 349 4.04 -41.45 -20.08
C ASP A 349 4.54 -40.34 -19.12
N GLU A 350 5.44 -40.66 -18.21
CA GLU A 350 6.07 -39.67 -17.32
C GLU A 350 6.98 -38.69 -18.08
N GLN A 351 7.78 -39.19 -19.02
CA GLN A 351 8.65 -38.35 -19.85
C GLN A 351 7.85 -37.48 -20.81
N TYR A 352 6.71 -38.00 -21.32
CA TYR A 352 5.79 -37.26 -22.16
C TYR A 352 5.18 -36.06 -21.39
N ASN A 353 4.62 -36.32 -20.19
CA ASN A 353 3.99 -35.27 -19.37
C ASN A 353 4.99 -34.21 -18.90
N GLN A 354 6.22 -34.60 -18.50
CA GLN A 354 7.27 -33.64 -18.13
C GLN A 354 7.72 -32.76 -19.30
N LYS A 355 7.86 -33.34 -20.50
CA LYS A 355 8.24 -32.58 -21.69
C LYS A 355 7.12 -31.73 -22.22
N LEU A 356 5.87 -32.22 -22.15
CA LEU A 356 4.69 -31.45 -22.53
C LEU A 356 4.55 -30.21 -21.65
N SER A 357 4.65 -30.36 -20.32
CA SER A 357 4.63 -29.22 -19.39
C SER A 357 5.73 -28.20 -19.71
N LYS A 358 6.98 -28.63 -19.86
CA LYS A 358 8.12 -27.75 -20.19
C LYS A 358 7.98 -27.04 -21.54
N GLU A 359 7.39 -27.69 -22.54
CA GLU A 359 7.20 -27.06 -23.86
C GLU A 359 5.97 -26.14 -23.83
N LEU A 360 4.91 -26.47 -23.09
CA LEU A 360 3.78 -25.58 -22.87
C LEU A 360 4.13 -24.33 -22.09
N ASP A 361 5.05 -24.43 -21.10
CA ASP A 361 5.57 -23.28 -20.36
C ASP A 361 6.35 -22.29 -21.24
N LYS A 362 6.90 -22.75 -22.37
CA LYS A 362 7.61 -21.91 -23.34
C LYS A 362 6.69 -21.24 -24.36
N VAL A 363 5.51 -21.79 -24.56
CA VAL A 363 4.53 -21.29 -25.54
C VAL A 363 3.54 -20.38 -24.79
N THR A 364 4.00 -19.18 -24.50
CA THR A 364 3.13 -18.08 -24.14
C THR A 364 2.73 -17.36 -25.43
N SER A 365 1.65 -17.78 -26.06
CA SER A 365 1.00 -16.99 -27.12
C SER A 365 0.29 -15.80 -26.44
N LEU A 366 1.08 -14.83 -26.02
CA LEU A 366 0.63 -13.55 -25.51
C LEU A 366 0.53 -12.60 -26.71
N SER A 367 -0.69 -12.28 -27.13
CA SER A 367 -0.89 -11.11 -27.97
C SER A 367 -0.82 -9.87 -27.08
N SER A 368 -0.04 -8.87 -27.48
CA SER A 368 0.01 -7.59 -26.78
C SER A 368 -0.81 -6.55 -27.53
N LYS A 369 -1.70 -5.87 -26.82
CA LYS A 369 -2.47 -4.75 -27.32
C LYS A 369 -2.06 -3.48 -26.58
N VAL A 370 -1.63 -2.47 -27.33
CA VAL A 370 -1.34 -1.15 -26.79
C VAL A 370 -2.63 -0.32 -26.80
N VAL A 371 -3.08 0.12 -25.63
CA VAL A 371 -4.27 0.95 -25.46
C VAL A 371 -3.82 2.34 -25.03
N LYS A 372 -4.23 3.35 -25.78
CA LYS A 372 -4.02 4.75 -25.39
C LYS A 372 -5.07 5.13 -24.35
N LEU A 373 -4.63 5.75 -23.27
CA LEU A 373 -5.47 6.22 -22.18
C LEU A 373 -5.95 7.65 -22.44
N ASP A 374 -7.13 7.98 -21.98
CA ASP A 374 -7.58 9.35 -21.81
C ASP A 374 -7.14 9.91 -20.45
N LYS A 375 -7.33 11.22 -20.24
CA LYS A 375 -6.89 11.90 -19.00
C LYS A 375 -7.61 11.40 -17.75
N GLU A 376 -8.86 10.98 -17.87
CA GLU A 376 -9.65 10.48 -16.74
C GLU A 376 -9.22 9.06 -16.36
N GLN A 377 -8.91 8.22 -17.36
CA GLN A 377 -8.33 6.90 -17.15
C GLN A 377 -6.93 6.98 -16.51
N GLU A 378 -6.08 7.92 -16.98
CA GLU A 378 -4.78 8.17 -16.34
C GLU A 378 -4.94 8.62 -14.88
N ALA A 379 -5.86 9.55 -14.61
CA ALA A 379 -6.13 10.01 -13.25
C ALA A 379 -6.61 8.87 -12.35
N ALA A 380 -7.46 7.97 -12.85
CA ALA A 380 -7.92 6.79 -12.13
C ALA A 380 -6.76 5.86 -11.76
N LEU A 381 -5.83 5.58 -12.69
CA LEU A 381 -4.64 4.77 -12.44
C LEU A 381 -3.72 5.40 -11.39
N ILE A 382 -3.42 6.68 -11.51
CA ILE A 382 -2.60 7.42 -10.55
C ILE A 382 -3.22 7.36 -9.14
N ASN A 383 -4.54 7.50 -9.03
CA ASN A 383 -5.22 7.41 -7.75
C ASN A 383 -5.25 5.98 -7.19
N ILE A 384 -5.36 4.94 -8.05
CA ILE A 384 -5.26 3.55 -7.62
C ILE A 384 -3.84 3.23 -7.12
N ASP A 385 -2.80 3.76 -7.77
CA ASP A 385 -1.42 3.62 -7.28
C ASP A 385 -1.23 4.31 -5.92
N ALA A 386 -1.80 5.51 -5.76
CA ALA A 386 -1.80 6.20 -4.47
C ALA A 386 -2.51 5.38 -3.38
N LEU A 387 -3.65 4.76 -3.69
CA LEU A 387 -4.37 3.86 -2.78
C LEU A 387 -3.50 2.64 -2.38
N LYS A 388 -2.82 2.01 -3.33
CA LYS A 388 -1.91 0.88 -3.04
C LYS A 388 -0.79 1.30 -2.09
N GLU A 389 -0.20 2.48 -2.29
CA GLU A 389 0.83 3.01 -1.38
C GLU A 389 0.28 3.32 0.02
N GLU A 390 -0.94 3.85 0.14
CA GLU A 390 -1.59 4.04 1.44
C GLU A 390 -1.82 2.70 2.17
N LEU A 391 -2.26 1.66 1.46
CA LEU A 391 -2.45 0.32 2.00
C LEU A 391 -1.16 -0.29 2.55
N ILE A 392 -0.06 -0.16 1.82
CA ILE A 392 1.27 -0.66 2.24
C ILE A 392 1.76 0.09 3.47
N ASN A 393 1.40 1.36 3.62
CA ASN A 393 1.82 2.22 4.73
C ASN A 393 0.92 2.12 5.96
N MET A 394 -0.10 1.27 5.95
CA MET A 394 -1.01 1.07 7.06
C MET A 394 -0.42 0.13 8.11
N VAL A 395 -0.43 0.57 9.37
CA VAL A 395 0.03 -0.22 10.51
C VAL A 395 -1.05 -0.42 11.56
N ARG A 396 -0.98 -1.54 12.23
CA ARG A 396 -1.84 -1.87 13.38
C ARG A 396 -1.13 -1.47 14.67
N ARG A 397 -1.75 -0.66 15.48
CA ARG A 397 -1.25 -0.28 16.83
C ARG A 397 -2.29 -0.61 17.90
N LYS A 398 -1.82 -1.07 19.05
CA LYS A 398 -2.68 -1.19 20.22
C LYS A 398 -2.75 0.15 20.94
N ARG A 399 -3.95 0.63 21.21
CA ARG A 399 -4.19 1.79 22.07
C ARG A 399 -4.09 1.38 23.54
N ASP A 400 -3.91 2.34 24.42
CA ASP A 400 -3.90 2.11 25.89
C ASP A 400 -5.19 1.45 26.39
N SER A 401 -6.29 1.63 25.66
CA SER A 401 -7.58 0.96 25.93
C SER A 401 -7.62 -0.53 25.54
N GLY A 402 -6.51 -1.09 25.01
CA GLY A 402 -6.43 -2.47 24.53
C GLY A 402 -7.08 -2.70 23.15
N LYS A 403 -7.73 -1.68 22.57
CA LYS A 403 -8.32 -1.76 21.22
C LYS A 403 -7.27 -1.50 20.14
N ASP A 404 -7.38 -2.20 19.03
CA ASP A 404 -6.55 -1.95 17.86
C ASP A 404 -6.92 -0.63 17.19
N SER A 405 -5.91 0.11 16.75
CA SER A 405 -6.05 1.24 15.84
C SER A 405 -5.26 0.97 14.57
N PHE A 406 -5.79 1.44 13.46
CA PHE A 406 -5.17 1.36 12.13
C PHE A 406 -4.79 2.79 11.72
N GLU A 407 -3.51 3.01 11.48
CA GLU A 407 -2.94 4.34 11.26
C GLU A 407 -1.88 4.28 10.17
N LEU A 408 -1.72 5.38 9.44
CA LEU A 408 -0.58 5.53 8.54
C LEU A 408 0.69 5.82 9.35
N VAL A 409 1.81 5.23 8.93
CA VAL A 409 3.07 5.24 9.73
C VAL A 409 3.67 6.62 9.88
N SER A 410 3.48 7.55 8.97
CA SER A 410 4.03 8.88 9.10
C SER A 410 3.17 9.98 8.50
N GLU A 411 3.09 11.13 9.21
CA GLU A 411 2.56 12.37 8.65
C GLU A 411 3.30 12.88 7.41
N LYS A 412 4.54 12.43 7.18
CA LYS A 412 5.31 12.78 5.96
C LYS A 412 4.81 12.02 4.74
N ALA A 413 4.37 10.78 4.90
CA ALA A 413 3.62 10.08 3.85
C ALA A 413 2.30 10.81 3.56
N ASN A 414 1.61 11.32 4.57
CA ASN A 414 0.45 12.19 4.43
C ASN A 414 0.71 13.51 3.67
N ARG A 415 1.94 14.02 3.62
CA ARG A 415 2.25 15.26 2.89
C ARG A 415 2.34 15.08 1.38
N MET A 416 2.67 13.89 0.91
CA MET A 416 2.65 13.56 -0.51
C MET A 416 1.23 13.14 -0.97
N HIS A 417 0.47 12.51 -0.09
CA HIS A 417 -0.87 12.01 -0.35
C HIS A 417 -1.85 12.64 0.66
N LYS A 418 -2.31 13.86 0.41
CA LYS A 418 -3.48 14.44 1.11
C LYS A 418 -4.79 13.75 0.69
N GLN A 419 -4.70 12.51 0.30
CA GLN A 419 -5.80 11.70 -0.17
C GLN A 419 -5.90 10.53 0.78
N HIS A 420 -6.73 10.66 1.81
CA HIS A 420 -7.24 9.48 2.47
C HIS A 420 -8.20 8.83 1.47
N CYS A 421 -7.67 7.96 0.60
CA CYS A 421 -8.50 6.91 0.05
C CYS A 421 -8.82 5.99 1.21
N VAL A 422 -9.76 6.40 2.05
CA VAL A 422 -10.20 5.54 3.12
C VAL A 422 -10.83 4.32 2.49
N LEU A 423 -10.28 3.27 2.86
CA LEU A 423 -10.76 1.93 2.89
C LEU A 423 -12.17 1.87 3.45
N VAL A 424 -13.13 2.24 2.64
CA VAL A 424 -14.50 1.81 2.81
C VAL A 424 -14.64 0.54 1.98
N VAL A 425 -13.92 -0.50 2.37
CA VAL A 425 -14.06 -1.81 1.72
C VAL A 425 -14.64 -2.80 2.69
#